data_8ec24b5e148ec5663881aca3c914bea4
#
_entry.id   8ec24b5e148ec5663881aca3c914bea4
#
_cell.length_a   1.000
_cell.length_b   1.000
_cell.length_c   1.000
_cell.angle_alpha   90.00
_cell.angle_beta   90.00
_cell.angle_gamma   90.00
#
_symmetry.space_group_name_H-M   'P 1'
#
loop_
_entity.id
_entity.type
_entity.pdbx_description
1 polymer ?
#
loop_
_entity_poly.entity_id
_entity_poly.type
_entity_poly.pdbx_seq_one_letter_code
_entity_poly.pdbx_strand_id
1 'polypeptide(L)'
;MTGYGLSVFRGTQVDSFPMTILGVLKGNRPGADLILAKARGDFLERTGIIAGMSGSPVYIGGKLIGAVAYTWAFTKDPVAGITPIGEMLTSLRSTPEERPEPSDARYGALDLPPGEASPSQGEARPIATPLALSGFTPEALRYLDPWLKEHGFVSAPGGSTSDGGSCDSIVPGSAVGVELVRGDMSATAIGTATYRQGNRVLAFGHPFYALGRVQLPLTAATIHTIFASQQISTKVGSATRTCGTLVADRSVGIAGEIGGSPSMIPVMVSIHGPQGRDRDYHFEIARSRSLTPGLAAATIVSSISEALFDVGLSTTRYDLTYSLNGGKRLLKRGNAIVAPAPLAGAGDDVSQTLFLLLINRFESVRLDSLRADISVEDGLDQAMLTSIRVEPTMAAPGESVQVELSIRPARSKPETRRVTLRIPPGTPPGDLQIRVCNGPETDKWEHDRAPETFEPQNLDHLLGLLSRERRGDQMFVQLYRDVRGITLRGGEISQAPPSVLDVLGGGSKSGDGAPVKGATLVEIPMNMGRVVTGCEQKTVTVFPYRAR
;
A
#
# COMPACT_ATOMS: atom_id res chain seq x y z
N MET A 1 2.52 -37.57 27.17
CA MET A 1 3.65 -36.93 27.87
C MET A 1 3.18 -35.56 28.36
N THR A 2 3.59 -35.16 29.57
CA THR A 2 3.27 -33.85 30.14
C THR A 2 4.49 -32.93 30.08
N GLY A 3 4.25 -31.66 29.93
CA GLY A 3 5.26 -30.62 29.86
C GLY A 3 4.66 -29.26 30.27
N TYR A 4 5.35 -28.21 29.96
CA TYR A 4 4.84 -26.83 30.20
C TYR A 4 5.24 -25.91 29.06
N GLY A 5 4.43 -24.88 28.84
CA GLY A 5 4.75 -23.76 27.98
C GLY A 5 5.01 -22.49 28.80
N LEU A 6 5.68 -21.51 28.18
CA LEU A 6 5.93 -20.20 28.79
C LEU A 6 5.31 -19.09 27.93
N SER A 7 4.66 -18.13 28.57
CA SER A 7 4.10 -16.95 27.89
C SER A 7 3.87 -15.80 28.88
N VAL A 8 3.73 -14.57 28.37
CA VAL A 8 3.29 -13.44 29.18
C VAL A 8 1.79 -13.25 29.00
N PHE A 9 1.05 -13.23 30.10
CA PHE A 9 -0.39 -12.94 30.10
C PHE A 9 -0.71 -11.56 30.69
N ARG A 10 0.20 -10.99 31.49
CA ARG A 10 0.07 -9.65 32.04
C ARG A 10 1.44 -9.02 32.33
N GLY A 11 1.60 -7.72 32.05
CA GLY A 11 2.85 -6.99 32.23
C GLY A 11 3.97 -7.55 31.35
N THR A 12 5.10 -7.84 31.97
CA THR A 12 6.26 -8.45 31.33
C THR A 12 6.67 -9.77 31.98
N GLN A 13 5.90 -10.22 32.99
CA GLN A 13 6.17 -11.44 33.73
C GLN A 13 5.89 -12.65 32.86
N VAL A 14 6.87 -13.55 32.76
CA VAL A 14 6.73 -14.83 32.09
C VAL A 14 6.07 -15.83 33.03
N ASP A 15 4.91 -16.33 32.64
CA ASP A 15 4.16 -17.35 33.37
C ASP A 15 4.29 -18.70 32.68
N SER A 16 4.19 -19.78 33.45
CA SER A 16 4.14 -21.13 32.94
C SER A 16 2.71 -21.66 32.87
N PHE A 17 2.41 -22.45 31.85
CA PHE A 17 1.13 -23.15 31.72
C PHE A 17 1.34 -24.62 31.38
N PRO A 18 0.56 -25.53 31.97
CA PRO A 18 0.74 -26.97 31.74
C PRO A 18 0.33 -27.37 30.31
N MET A 19 1.07 -28.29 29.72
CA MET A 19 0.83 -28.84 28.38
C MET A 19 0.80 -30.38 28.41
N THR A 20 -0.12 -30.98 27.68
CA THR A 20 -0.19 -32.42 27.44
C THR A 20 0.03 -32.71 25.97
N ILE A 21 1.08 -33.44 25.62
CA ILE A 21 1.35 -33.84 24.23
C ILE A 21 0.35 -34.94 23.84
N LEU A 22 -0.33 -34.72 22.72
CA LEU A 22 -1.35 -35.63 22.17
C LEU A 22 -0.74 -36.56 21.11
N GLY A 23 0.19 -36.07 20.30
CA GLY A 23 0.81 -36.82 19.21
C GLY A 23 1.68 -35.96 18.31
N VAL A 24 2.16 -36.53 17.21
CA VAL A 24 2.91 -35.85 16.16
C VAL A 24 2.28 -36.17 14.82
N LEU A 25 1.89 -35.13 14.09
CA LEU A 25 1.45 -35.25 12.70
C LEU A 25 2.67 -35.12 11.79
N LYS A 26 3.12 -36.28 11.30
CA LYS A 26 4.27 -36.34 10.39
C LYS A 26 3.87 -35.86 9.01
N GLY A 27 4.75 -35.04 8.40
CA GLY A 27 4.53 -34.53 7.05
C GLY A 27 3.28 -33.66 6.93
N ASN A 28 2.84 -32.98 7.98
CA ASN A 28 1.67 -32.07 7.96
C ASN A 28 1.83 -30.94 6.94
N ARG A 29 3.07 -30.58 6.64
CA ARG A 29 3.47 -29.72 5.52
C ARG A 29 4.64 -30.38 4.81
N PRO A 30 4.91 -30.07 3.53
CA PRO A 30 6.06 -30.63 2.82
C PRO A 30 7.37 -30.42 3.60
N GLY A 31 7.97 -31.52 4.08
CA GLY A 31 9.21 -31.50 4.83
C GLY A 31 9.13 -31.02 6.29
N ALA A 32 7.92 -30.85 6.86
CA ALA A 32 7.74 -30.38 8.22
C ALA A 32 6.69 -31.18 9.00
N ASP A 33 7.00 -31.46 10.27
CA ASP A 33 6.12 -32.12 11.23
C ASP A 33 5.37 -31.09 12.09
N LEU A 34 4.26 -31.50 12.71
CA LEU A 34 3.52 -30.70 13.67
C LEU A 34 3.26 -31.51 14.95
N ILE A 35 3.69 -31.00 16.10
CA ILE A 35 3.44 -31.63 17.38
C ILE A 35 2.08 -31.12 17.88
N LEU A 36 1.16 -32.04 18.18
CA LEU A 36 -0.13 -31.73 18.77
C LEU A 36 -0.04 -31.76 20.30
N ALA A 37 -0.57 -30.69 20.93
CA ALA A 37 -0.62 -30.60 22.37
C ALA A 37 -1.91 -29.89 22.83
N LYS A 38 -2.35 -30.24 24.03
CA LYS A 38 -3.48 -29.57 24.71
C LYS A 38 -2.92 -28.77 25.87
N ALA A 39 -3.22 -27.47 25.89
CA ALA A 39 -2.96 -26.63 27.05
C ALA A 39 -3.94 -26.98 28.17
N ARG A 40 -3.54 -26.76 29.41
CA ARG A 40 -4.30 -27.05 30.61
C ARG A 40 -4.36 -25.83 31.51
N GLY A 41 -5.28 -25.86 32.45
CA GLY A 41 -5.53 -24.83 33.46
C GLY A 41 -6.75 -23.98 33.11
N ASP A 42 -7.49 -23.61 34.15
CA ASP A 42 -8.79 -22.93 34.06
C ASP A 42 -8.80 -21.71 33.14
N PHE A 43 -7.68 -20.97 33.11
CA PHE A 43 -7.55 -19.80 32.27
C PHE A 43 -7.56 -20.15 30.78
N LEU A 44 -6.70 -21.07 30.34
CA LEU A 44 -6.60 -21.48 28.93
C LEU A 44 -7.77 -22.38 28.50
N GLU A 45 -8.35 -23.14 29.43
CA GLU A 45 -9.57 -23.91 29.16
C GLU A 45 -10.77 -22.98 28.86
N ARG A 46 -10.79 -21.79 29.47
CA ARG A 46 -11.81 -20.77 29.21
C ARG A 46 -11.52 -19.91 27.98
N THR A 47 -10.27 -19.52 27.74
CA THR A 47 -9.90 -18.58 26.67
C THR A 47 -9.54 -19.27 25.35
N GLY A 48 -9.25 -20.56 25.39
CA GLY A 48 -8.61 -21.25 24.26
C GLY A 48 -7.14 -20.83 24.06
N ILE A 49 -6.58 -21.15 22.91
CA ILE A 49 -5.27 -20.66 22.50
C ILE A 49 -5.42 -19.18 22.07
N ILE A 50 -4.63 -18.31 22.67
CA ILE A 50 -4.77 -16.86 22.60
C ILE A 50 -3.89 -16.31 21.45
N ALA A 51 -4.45 -15.43 20.62
CA ALA A 51 -3.69 -14.67 19.65
C ALA A 51 -2.55 -13.88 20.34
N GLY A 52 -1.30 -14.04 19.84
CA GLY A 52 -0.10 -13.52 20.49
C GLY A 52 0.63 -14.53 21.39
N MET A 53 0.08 -15.74 21.63
CA MET A 53 0.84 -16.87 22.19
C MET A 53 1.75 -17.53 21.17
N SER A 54 1.65 -17.17 19.91
CA SER A 54 2.53 -17.65 18.84
C SER A 54 4.00 -17.42 19.23
N GLY A 55 4.81 -18.48 19.23
CA GLY A 55 6.18 -18.44 19.69
C GLY A 55 6.38 -18.92 21.14
N SER A 56 5.34 -19.14 21.93
CA SER A 56 5.46 -19.66 23.31
C SER A 56 6.25 -20.96 23.33
N PRO A 57 7.45 -21.00 23.97
CA PRO A 57 8.28 -22.21 24.01
C PRO A 57 7.62 -23.29 24.86
N VAL A 58 7.73 -24.54 24.41
CA VAL A 58 7.19 -25.72 25.10
C VAL A 58 8.31 -26.66 25.49
N TYR A 59 8.28 -27.10 26.73
CA TYR A 59 9.30 -27.95 27.34
C TYR A 59 8.74 -29.29 27.81
N ILE A 60 9.52 -30.37 27.64
CA ILE A 60 9.29 -31.70 28.21
C ILE A 60 10.57 -32.14 28.92
N GLY A 61 10.49 -32.48 30.21
CA GLY A 61 11.67 -32.87 30.98
C GLY A 61 12.78 -31.81 30.95
N GLY A 62 12.43 -30.53 30.92
CA GLY A 62 13.37 -29.41 30.85
C GLY A 62 13.99 -29.16 29.47
N LYS A 63 13.65 -29.92 28.44
CA LYS A 63 14.14 -29.76 27.07
C LYS A 63 13.13 -29.04 26.23
N LEU A 64 13.56 -27.99 25.50
CA LEU A 64 12.74 -27.25 24.54
C LEU A 64 12.41 -28.15 23.34
N ILE A 65 11.14 -28.41 23.09
CA ILE A 65 10.67 -29.23 21.97
C ILE A 65 10.19 -28.39 20.77
N GLY A 66 9.74 -27.15 20.98
CA GLY A 66 9.23 -26.27 19.92
C GLY A 66 8.47 -25.10 20.46
N ALA A 67 7.71 -24.44 19.59
CA ALA A 67 6.92 -23.26 19.86
C ALA A 67 5.45 -23.46 19.51
N VAL A 68 4.55 -22.97 20.34
CA VAL A 68 3.11 -22.85 20.02
C VAL A 68 2.95 -21.96 18.79
N ALA A 69 2.33 -22.48 17.73
CA ALA A 69 2.29 -21.81 16.43
C ALA A 69 0.95 -21.92 15.70
N TYR A 70 0.23 -23.01 15.90
CA TYR A 70 -1.01 -23.30 15.17
C TYR A 70 -2.16 -23.58 16.14
N THR A 71 -3.36 -23.34 15.65
CA THR A 71 -4.62 -23.63 16.34
C THR A 71 -5.67 -24.07 15.32
N TRP A 72 -6.82 -24.52 15.80
CA TRP A 72 -7.98 -24.89 14.98
C TRP A 72 -9.15 -24.00 15.32
N ALA A 73 -9.87 -23.54 14.32
CA ALA A 73 -11.06 -22.74 14.53
C ALA A 73 -12.15 -23.58 15.26
N PHE A 74 -12.86 -22.92 16.18
CA PHE A 74 -14.01 -23.47 16.89
C PHE A 74 -13.73 -24.75 17.71
N THR A 75 -12.48 -25.01 18.10
CA THR A 75 -12.19 -26.12 19.03
C THR A 75 -12.74 -25.82 20.41
N LYS A 76 -13.39 -26.82 21.03
CA LYS A 76 -13.84 -26.73 22.41
C LYS A 76 -12.68 -26.78 23.41
N ASP A 77 -11.66 -27.53 23.08
CA ASP A 77 -10.44 -27.71 23.87
C ASP A 77 -9.33 -26.79 23.38
N PRO A 78 -8.44 -26.28 24.26
CA PRO A 78 -7.29 -25.46 23.90
C PRO A 78 -6.17 -26.30 23.25
N VAL A 79 -6.41 -26.82 22.05
CA VAL A 79 -5.45 -27.62 21.29
C VAL A 79 -4.55 -26.69 20.48
N ALA A 80 -3.25 -26.90 20.58
CA ALA A 80 -2.21 -26.17 19.87
C ALA A 80 -1.38 -27.10 18.99
N GLY A 81 -0.98 -26.57 17.84
CA GLY A 81 0.08 -27.12 17.02
C GLY A 81 1.40 -26.44 17.37
N ILE A 82 2.42 -27.25 17.62
CA ILE A 82 3.76 -26.81 18.01
C ILE A 82 4.70 -27.04 16.84
N THR A 83 5.37 -26.00 16.36
CA THR A 83 6.46 -26.11 15.39
C THR A 83 7.70 -26.66 16.09
N PRO A 84 8.30 -27.78 15.61
CA PRO A 84 9.47 -28.37 16.23
C PRO A 84 10.66 -27.39 16.27
N ILE A 85 11.39 -27.35 17.39
CA ILE A 85 12.53 -26.46 17.56
C ILE A 85 13.65 -26.72 16.55
N GLY A 86 13.84 -27.97 16.12
CA GLY A 86 14.83 -28.31 15.11
C GLY A 86 14.61 -27.59 13.78
N GLU A 87 13.35 -27.43 13.38
CA GLU A 87 12.96 -26.67 12.17
C GLU A 87 13.21 -25.17 12.36
N MET A 88 12.84 -24.59 13.50
CA MET A 88 13.06 -23.17 13.79
C MET A 88 14.55 -22.80 13.84
N LEU A 89 15.40 -23.67 14.39
CA LEU A 89 16.85 -23.44 14.47
C LEU A 89 17.50 -23.35 13.08
N THR A 90 16.89 -23.88 12.02
CA THR A 90 17.40 -23.71 10.66
C THR A 90 17.40 -22.22 10.24
N SER A 91 16.45 -21.44 10.76
CA SER A 91 16.37 -20.00 10.51
C SER A 91 17.52 -19.19 11.13
N LEU A 92 18.11 -19.69 12.22
CA LEU A 92 19.31 -19.08 12.84
C LEU A 92 20.61 -19.40 12.09
N ARG A 93 20.66 -20.53 11.37
CA ARG A 93 21.86 -20.99 10.67
C ARG A 93 22.08 -20.33 9.33
N SER A 94 21.05 -19.71 8.77
CA SER A 94 21.14 -18.98 7.50
C SER A 94 21.86 -17.66 7.76
N THR A 95 23.16 -17.63 7.46
CA THR A 95 23.99 -16.42 7.55
C THR A 95 23.55 -15.35 6.55
N PRO A 96 23.72 -14.05 6.87
CA PRO A 96 23.34 -12.94 5.99
C PRO A 96 24.08 -12.89 4.65
N GLU A 97 25.19 -13.63 4.48
CA GLU A 97 26.15 -13.42 3.39
C GLU A 97 25.85 -14.16 2.08
N GLU A 98 24.92 -15.10 2.01
CA GLU A 98 24.89 -16.02 0.86
C GLU A 98 23.79 -15.82 -0.18
N ARG A 99 22.98 -14.78 -0.14
CA ARG A 99 22.17 -14.43 -1.32
C ARG A 99 22.03 -12.91 -1.44
N PRO A 100 22.46 -12.32 -2.57
CA PRO A 100 22.05 -10.99 -2.92
C PRO A 100 20.52 -10.91 -2.86
N GLU A 101 19.97 -9.75 -2.50
CA GLU A 101 18.52 -9.52 -2.65
C GLU A 101 18.10 -10.06 -4.01
N PRO A 102 17.03 -10.88 -4.10
CA PRO A 102 16.62 -11.36 -5.42
C PRO A 102 16.12 -10.16 -6.21
N SER A 103 17.04 -9.54 -6.96
CA SER A 103 16.72 -8.57 -8.02
C SER A 103 15.90 -9.22 -9.13
N ASP A 104 15.84 -10.56 -9.15
CA ASP A 104 15.25 -11.37 -10.22
C ASP A 104 14.19 -12.38 -9.76
N ALA A 105 13.62 -12.23 -8.57
CA ALA A 105 12.40 -12.96 -8.27
C ALA A 105 11.31 -12.42 -9.21
N ARG A 106 11.10 -13.09 -10.31
CA ARG A 106 9.98 -12.89 -11.23
C ARG A 106 8.70 -12.99 -10.41
N TYR A 107 8.17 -11.86 -10.00
CA TYR A 107 6.83 -11.71 -9.46
C TYR A 107 5.79 -11.84 -10.61
N GLY A 108 5.87 -12.94 -11.33
CA GLY A 108 4.90 -13.30 -12.35
C GLY A 108 3.85 -14.30 -11.87
N ALA A 109 3.66 -14.46 -10.56
CA ALA A 109 2.74 -15.45 -10.00
C ALA A 109 1.99 -14.99 -8.74
N LEU A 110 1.88 -13.69 -8.48
CA LEU A 110 1.11 -13.15 -7.36
C LEU A 110 -0.24 -12.53 -7.79
N ASP A 111 -0.68 -12.79 -9.01
CA ASP A 111 -2.02 -12.43 -9.51
C ASP A 111 -3.08 -13.52 -9.29
N LEU A 112 -2.85 -14.43 -8.36
CA LEU A 112 -3.97 -15.21 -7.85
C LEU A 112 -4.49 -14.43 -6.62
N PRO A 113 -5.70 -13.84 -6.71
CA PRO A 113 -6.39 -13.46 -5.49
C PRO A 113 -6.41 -14.73 -4.62
N PRO A 114 -6.06 -14.66 -3.34
CA PRO A 114 -6.24 -15.79 -2.46
C PRO A 114 -7.70 -16.17 -2.61
N GLY A 115 -7.93 -17.35 -3.20
CA GLY A 115 -9.28 -17.84 -3.30
C GLY A 115 -9.87 -17.77 -1.90
N GLU A 116 -11.09 -17.28 -1.76
CA GLU A 116 -11.91 -17.42 -0.57
C GLU A 116 -12.13 -18.91 -0.31
N ALA A 117 -11.06 -19.61 0.09
CA ALA A 117 -11.19 -20.93 0.65
C ALA A 117 -11.86 -20.71 2.00
N SER A 118 -13.17 -20.84 2.02
CA SER A 118 -13.91 -21.05 3.26
C SER A 118 -13.18 -22.12 4.05
N PRO A 119 -12.79 -21.82 5.29
CA PRO A 119 -11.94 -22.72 6.06
C PRO A 119 -12.63 -24.07 6.20
N SER A 120 -12.00 -25.11 5.69
CA SER A 120 -12.44 -26.47 5.96
C SER A 120 -12.35 -26.70 7.47
N GLN A 121 -13.42 -27.20 8.08
CA GLN A 121 -13.41 -27.62 9.47
C GLN A 121 -12.33 -28.71 9.62
N GLY A 122 -11.32 -28.46 10.47
CA GLY A 122 -10.24 -29.41 10.72
C GLY A 122 -8.86 -29.02 10.22
N GLU A 123 -8.70 -27.89 9.54
CA GLU A 123 -7.39 -27.43 9.09
C GLU A 123 -6.66 -26.62 10.17
N ALA A 124 -5.38 -26.98 10.42
CA ALA A 124 -4.51 -26.22 11.31
C ALA A 124 -4.17 -24.86 10.72
N ARG A 125 -4.36 -23.78 11.47
CA ARG A 125 -4.05 -22.41 11.04
C ARG A 125 -2.98 -21.80 11.92
N PRO A 126 -2.10 -20.95 11.37
CA PRO A 126 -1.27 -20.11 12.20
C PRO A 126 -2.13 -19.36 13.23
N ILE A 127 -1.64 -19.26 14.46
CA ILE A 127 -2.29 -18.45 15.49
C ILE A 127 -2.30 -17.01 14.99
N ALA A 128 -3.46 -16.36 15.04
CA ALA A 128 -3.58 -14.97 14.60
C ALA A 128 -2.61 -14.07 15.37
N THR A 129 -1.99 -13.14 14.65
CA THR A 129 -1.04 -12.19 15.21
C THR A 129 -1.78 -10.92 15.61
N PRO A 130 -1.84 -10.54 16.90
CA PRO A 130 -2.40 -9.25 17.31
C PRO A 130 -1.58 -8.12 16.71
N LEU A 131 -2.23 -7.22 16.00
CA LEU A 131 -1.66 -5.94 15.60
C LEU A 131 -2.18 -4.87 16.56
N ALA A 132 -1.35 -4.48 17.51
CA ALA A 132 -1.63 -3.41 18.46
C ALA A 132 -1.57 -2.07 17.73
N LEU A 133 -2.71 -1.39 17.63
CA LEU A 133 -2.89 -0.14 16.91
C LEU A 133 -3.20 1.01 17.87
N SER A 134 -2.53 2.14 17.69
CA SER A 134 -2.76 3.37 18.44
C SER A 134 -2.75 4.58 17.52
N GLY A 135 -3.68 5.50 17.70
CA GLY A 135 -3.84 6.71 16.89
C GLY A 135 -4.55 6.49 15.55
N PHE A 136 -4.89 5.25 15.18
CA PHE A 136 -5.65 4.98 13.97
C PHE A 136 -7.15 5.19 14.18
N THR A 137 -7.77 5.91 13.25
CA THR A 137 -9.22 6.12 13.28
C THR A 137 -10.00 4.90 12.79
N PRO A 138 -11.28 4.75 13.16
CA PRO A 138 -12.12 3.66 12.68
C PRO A 138 -12.19 3.56 11.15
N GLU A 139 -12.12 4.70 10.47
CA GLU A 139 -12.12 4.80 9.00
C GLU A 139 -10.87 4.15 8.42
N ALA A 140 -9.70 4.46 8.96
CA ALA A 140 -8.43 3.87 8.54
C ALA A 140 -8.35 2.38 8.86
N LEU A 141 -8.90 1.96 10.00
CA LEU A 141 -8.97 0.54 10.37
C LEU A 141 -9.85 -0.25 9.38
N ARG A 142 -10.96 0.31 8.91
CA ARG A 142 -11.77 -0.31 7.85
C ARG A 142 -11.02 -0.43 6.53
N TYR A 143 -10.15 0.53 6.23
CA TYR A 143 -9.29 0.49 5.05
C TYR A 143 -8.22 -0.60 5.15
N LEU A 144 -7.68 -0.83 6.36
CA LEU A 144 -6.66 -1.85 6.61
C LEU A 144 -7.25 -3.25 6.83
N ASP A 145 -8.47 -3.37 7.34
CA ASP A 145 -9.06 -4.62 7.83
C ASP A 145 -9.06 -5.78 6.80
N PRO A 146 -9.42 -5.57 5.50
CA PRO A 146 -9.31 -6.61 4.49
C PRO A 146 -7.89 -7.15 4.36
N TRP A 147 -6.91 -6.25 4.33
CA TRP A 147 -5.50 -6.57 4.22
C TRP A 147 -4.97 -7.29 5.47
N LEU A 148 -5.38 -6.86 6.68
CA LEU A 148 -5.00 -7.50 7.93
C LEU A 148 -5.52 -8.93 8.02
N LYS A 149 -6.79 -9.16 7.67
CA LYS A 149 -7.43 -10.49 7.73
C LYS A 149 -6.80 -11.47 6.76
N GLU A 150 -6.50 -11.02 5.54
CA GLU A 150 -5.85 -11.83 4.51
C GLU A 150 -4.51 -12.41 4.99
N HIS A 151 -3.79 -11.67 5.84
CA HIS A 151 -2.47 -12.05 6.33
C HIS A 151 -2.46 -12.59 7.78
N GLY A 152 -3.63 -12.94 8.31
CA GLY A 152 -3.76 -13.56 9.64
C GLY A 152 -3.50 -12.61 10.81
N PHE A 153 -3.63 -11.29 10.59
CA PHE A 153 -3.61 -10.31 11.67
C PHE A 153 -4.98 -10.09 12.27
N VAL A 154 -4.99 -9.74 13.56
CA VAL A 154 -6.19 -9.30 14.28
C VAL A 154 -5.90 -7.94 14.88
N SER A 155 -6.67 -6.93 14.50
CA SER A 155 -6.55 -5.60 15.09
C SER A 155 -6.86 -5.67 16.59
N ALA A 156 -5.98 -5.09 17.39
CA ALA A 156 -6.13 -4.98 18.84
C ALA A 156 -5.83 -3.53 19.27
N PRO A 157 -6.49 -3.02 20.31
CA PRO A 157 -6.09 -1.73 20.87
C PRO A 157 -4.63 -1.79 21.32
N GLY A 158 -3.86 -0.77 20.94
CA GLY A 158 -2.50 -0.55 21.39
C GLY A 158 -2.38 0.75 22.16
N GLY A 159 -1.20 1.06 22.62
CA GLY A 159 -0.87 2.32 23.28
C GLY A 159 0.63 2.50 23.27
N SER A 160 1.11 3.70 23.57
CA SER A 160 2.50 3.93 23.91
C SER A 160 2.71 3.64 25.41
N THR A 161 3.79 2.96 25.77
CA THR A 161 4.19 2.83 27.17
C THR A 161 5.41 3.68 27.42
N SER A 162 5.39 4.46 28.51
CA SER A 162 6.54 5.20 28.99
C SER A 162 7.59 4.30 29.67
N ASP A 163 7.24 3.05 29.98
CA ASP A 163 8.15 2.09 30.55
C ASP A 163 9.14 1.60 29.50
N GLY A 164 10.32 2.18 29.54
CA GLY A 164 11.44 1.79 28.69
C GLY A 164 11.96 0.40 29.05
N GLY A 165 11.24 -0.65 28.68
CA GLY A 165 11.61 -2.04 28.89
C GLY A 165 13.07 -2.32 28.53
N SER A 166 13.73 -3.24 29.24
CA SER A 166 15.09 -3.66 28.93
C SER A 166 15.11 -4.67 27.78
N CYS A 167 16.05 -4.54 26.87
CA CYS A 167 16.27 -5.52 25.82
C CYS A 167 16.80 -6.86 26.36
N ASP A 168 17.35 -6.85 27.57
CA ASP A 168 17.75 -8.08 28.27
C ASP A 168 16.55 -8.90 28.74
N SER A 169 15.37 -8.27 28.86
CA SER A 169 14.12 -8.95 29.19
C SER A 169 13.58 -9.84 28.07
N ILE A 170 14.15 -9.77 26.87
CA ILE A 170 13.79 -10.71 25.79
C ILE A 170 14.44 -12.07 26.10
N VAL A 171 13.66 -12.89 26.79
CA VAL A 171 14.00 -14.28 27.17
C VAL A 171 12.92 -15.22 26.63
N PRO A 172 13.14 -16.54 26.59
CA PRO A 172 12.10 -17.49 26.19
C PRO A 172 10.80 -17.29 26.98
N GLY A 173 9.67 -17.11 26.29
CA GLY A 173 8.36 -16.85 26.86
C GLY A 173 8.00 -15.37 26.98
N SER A 174 8.94 -14.42 26.85
CA SER A 174 8.64 -12.99 26.90
C SER A 174 7.84 -12.52 25.68
N ALA A 175 7.04 -11.48 25.86
CA ALA A 175 6.35 -10.81 24.77
C ALA A 175 7.35 -9.99 23.93
N VAL A 176 7.25 -10.13 22.59
CA VAL A 176 8.04 -9.38 21.62
C VAL A 176 7.13 -8.76 20.57
N GLY A 177 7.58 -7.65 20.00
CA GLY A 177 6.86 -6.96 18.94
C GLY A 177 7.68 -6.82 17.66
N VAL A 178 6.97 -6.78 16.53
CA VAL A 178 7.49 -6.31 15.25
C VAL A 178 6.80 -4.98 14.96
N GLU A 179 7.55 -3.89 15.04
CA GLU A 179 7.01 -2.55 14.91
C GLU A 179 6.93 -2.15 13.44
N LEU A 180 5.74 -1.81 12.96
CA LEU A 180 5.47 -1.45 11.58
C LEU A 180 5.31 0.06 11.38
N VAL A 181 4.74 0.73 12.37
CA VAL A 181 4.57 2.19 12.41
C VAL A 181 4.90 2.69 13.80
N ARG A 182 5.61 3.80 13.92
CA ARG A 182 5.85 4.53 15.16
C ARG A 182 5.78 6.05 14.93
N GLY A 183 5.61 6.81 16.00
CA GLY A 183 5.43 8.26 16.00
C GLY A 183 4.08 8.64 16.58
N ASP A 184 3.36 9.57 15.93
CA ASP A 184 2.03 10.02 16.37
C ASP A 184 0.98 8.92 16.30
N MET A 185 1.22 7.89 15.47
CA MET A 185 0.47 6.63 15.45
C MET A 185 1.44 5.47 15.63
N SER A 186 0.93 4.33 16.11
CA SER A 186 1.74 3.13 16.23
C SER A 186 1.00 1.88 15.78
N ALA A 187 1.75 0.97 15.11
CA ALA A 187 1.26 -0.34 14.74
C ALA A 187 2.35 -1.37 15.03
N THR A 188 2.08 -2.29 15.96
CA THR A 188 3.05 -3.31 16.39
C THR A 188 2.39 -4.67 16.42
N ALA A 189 2.95 -5.62 15.70
CA ALA A 189 2.52 -7.02 15.75
C ALA A 189 3.14 -7.70 16.98
N ILE A 190 2.32 -8.36 17.80
CA ILE A 190 2.75 -8.93 19.08
C ILE A 190 2.77 -10.45 19.00
N GLY A 191 3.88 -11.03 19.47
CA GLY A 191 4.07 -12.46 19.64
C GLY A 191 4.90 -12.80 20.87
N THR A 192 5.47 -13.99 20.88
CA THR A 192 6.25 -14.51 22.01
C THR A 192 7.62 -14.99 21.54
N ALA A 193 8.67 -14.68 22.30
CA ALA A 193 10.03 -15.18 22.07
C ALA A 193 10.12 -16.68 22.41
N THR A 194 10.65 -17.47 21.49
CA THR A 194 10.79 -18.94 21.65
C THR A 194 12.14 -19.33 22.24
N TYR A 195 13.20 -18.75 21.69
CA TYR A 195 14.56 -19.14 21.99
C TYR A 195 15.51 -17.96 21.82
N ARG A 196 16.53 -17.88 22.68
CA ARG A 196 17.59 -16.87 22.58
C ARG A 196 18.96 -17.53 22.69
N GLN A 197 19.86 -17.19 21.78
CA GLN A 197 21.26 -17.61 21.81
C GLN A 197 22.14 -16.38 21.57
N GLY A 198 22.73 -15.84 22.64
CA GLY A 198 23.45 -14.57 22.59
C GLY A 198 22.53 -13.43 22.15
N ASN A 199 22.83 -12.82 21.01
CA ASN A 199 22.03 -11.74 20.44
C ASN A 199 20.94 -12.25 19.47
N ARG A 200 20.89 -13.54 19.14
CA ARG A 200 19.90 -14.08 18.22
C ARG A 200 18.66 -14.56 18.96
N VAL A 201 17.49 -14.22 18.42
CA VAL A 201 16.18 -14.54 18.98
C VAL A 201 15.33 -15.23 17.92
N LEU A 202 14.65 -16.31 18.28
CA LEU A 202 13.56 -16.93 17.51
C LEU A 202 12.22 -16.60 18.17
N ALA A 203 11.20 -16.34 17.36
CA ALA A 203 9.86 -16.05 17.85
C ALA A 203 8.76 -16.52 16.87
N PHE A 204 7.52 -16.45 17.27
CA PHE A 204 6.26 -16.70 16.54
C PHE A 204 6.01 -18.18 16.19
N GLY A 205 6.98 -18.95 15.80
CA GLY A 205 6.79 -20.36 15.42
C GLY A 205 6.05 -20.60 14.09
N HIS A 206 5.57 -19.56 13.45
CA HIS A 206 4.95 -19.52 12.13
C HIS A 206 5.42 -18.26 11.38
N PRO A 207 5.21 -18.14 10.07
CA PRO A 207 5.59 -16.92 9.34
C PRO A 207 4.83 -15.72 9.86
N PHE A 208 5.50 -14.57 9.87
CA PHE A 208 4.87 -13.28 10.09
C PHE A 208 4.13 -12.84 8.83
N TYR A 209 4.86 -12.85 7.70
CA TYR A 209 4.37 -12.47 6.37
C TYR A 209 5.01 -13.29 5.25
N ALA A 210 5.87 -14.25 5.63
CA ALA A 210 6.69 -15.03 4.71
C ALA A 210 7.61 -14.19 3.80
N LEU A 211 8.09 -13.05 4.31
CA LEU A 211 8.89 -12.07 3.55
C LEU A 211 10.31 -12.55 3.23
N GLY A 212 10.76 -13.66 3.81
CA GLY A 212 12.13 -14.13 3.64
C GLY A 212 13.13 -13.30 4.46
N ARG A 213 14.08 -12.63 3.80
CA ARG A 213 15.01 -11.69 4.46
C ARG A 213 14.33 -10.36 4.65
N VAL A 214 14.41 -9.80 5.86
CA VAL A 214 13.77 -8.54 6.23
C VAL A 214 14.68 -7.70 7.11
N GLN A 215 14.33 -6.44 7.28
CA GLN A 215 14.94 -5.51 8.24
C GLN A 215 13.82 -4.73 8.91
N LEU A 216 13.12 -5.38 9.86
CA LEU A 216 12.03 -4.75 10.60
C LEU A 216 12.44 -4.55 12.06
N PRO A 217 11.94 -3.50 12.75
CA PRO A 217 12.22 -3.30 14.17
C PRO A 217 11.68 -4.45 15.02
N LEU A 218 12.56 -5.05 15.83
CA LEU A 218 12.24 -5.99 16.89
C LEU A 218 12.16 -5.24 18.21
N THR A 219 11.01 -5.30 18.89
CA THR A 219 10.78 -4.60 20.16
C THR A 219 10.55 -5.57 21.29
N ALA A 220 10.81 -5.15 22.53
CA ALA A 220 10.15 -5.73 23.69
C ALA A 220 8.69 -5.26 23.73
N ALA A 221 7.84 -6.00 24.42
CA ALA A 221 6.42 -5.65 24.53
C ALA A 221 5.89 -5.90 25.94
N THR A 222 4.90 -5.10 26.34
CA THR A 222 4.14 -5.26 27.58
C THR A 222 2.70 -5.67 27.26
N ILE A 223 2.18 -6.66 27.95
CA ILE A 223 0.79 -7.12 27.80
C ILE A 223 -0.08 -6.47 28.88
N HIS A 224 -1.02 -5.64 28.48
CA HIS A 224 -1.93 -4.94 29.39
C HIS A 224 -2.99 -5.90 29.96
N THR A 225 -3.59 -6.68 29.05
CA THR A 225 -4.65 -7.64 29.39
C THR A 225 -4.85 -8.67 28.27
N ILE A 226 -5.68 -9.66 28.56
CA ILE A 226 -6.21 -10.59 27.55
C ILE A 226 -7.70 -10.30 27.34
N PHE A 227 -8.09 -10.02 26.12
CA PHE A 227 -9.50 -10.03 25.74
C PHE A 227 -9.93 -11.46 25.45
N ALA A 228 -10.66 -12.04 26.41
CA ALA A 228 -11.25 -13.35 26.23
C ALA A 228 -12.47 -13.23 25.29
N SER A 229 -12.49 -14.02 24.23
CA SER A 229 -13.54 -13.98 23.21
C SER A 229 -13.92 -15.40 22.80
N GLN A 230 -15.17 -15.58 22.38
CA GLN A 230 -15.62 -16.86 21.80
C GLN A 230 -15.05 -17.13 20.42
N GLN A 231 -14.65 -16.08 19.69
CA GLN A 231 -14.04 -16.23 18.36
C GLN A 231 -12.53 -16.34 18.46
N ILE A 232 -11.85 -15.29 18.94
CA ILE A 232 -10.40 -15.23 19.05
C ILE A 232 -10.06 -14.44 20.32
N SER A 233 -9.58 -15.13 21.35
CA SER A 233 -8.98 -14.46 22.50
C SER A 233 -7.67 -13.80 22.10
N THR A 234 -7.42 -12.56 22.55
CA THR A 234 -6.34 -11.74 22.01
C THR A 234 -5.56 -11.05 23.14
N LYS A 235 -4.23 -11.09 23.04
CA LYS A 235 -3.35 -10.24 23.87
C LYS A 235 -3.50 -8.78 23.43
N VAL A 236 -3.82 -7.93 24.38
CA VAL A 236 -3.78 -6.47 24.24
C VAL A 236 -2.50 -5.98 24.87
N GLY A 237 -1.63 -5.38 24.07
CA GLY A 237 -0.30 -4.97 24.53
C GLY A 237 0.26 -3.84 23.71
N SER A 238 1.43 -3.38 24.08
CA SER A 238 2.14 -2.29 23.41
C SER A 238 3.62 -2.59 23.29
N ALA A 239 4.24 -2.11 22.19
CA ALA A 239 5.70 -2.04 22.11
C ALA A 239 6.25 -1.14 23.21
N THR A 240 7.39 -1.50 23.76
CA THR A 240 8.07 -0.67 24.76
C THR A 240 9.32 -0.02 24.18
N ARG A 241 10.27 -0.80 23.73
CA ARG A 241 11.55 -0.34 23.20
C ARG A 241 11.99 -1.17 22.01
N THR A 242 12.52 -0.51 20.98
CA THR A 242 13.21 -1.20 19.88
C THR A 242 14.50 -1.81 20.42
N CYS A 243 14.62 -3.12 20.33
CA CYS A 243 15.74 -3.89 20.88
C CYS A 243 16.68 -4.42 19.82
N GLY A 244 16.26 -4.43 18.56
CA GLY A 244 17.07 -4.98 17.50
C GLY A 244 16.33 -5.02 16.17
N THR A 245 16.77 -5.92 15.34
CA THR A 245 16.27 -6.09 13.97
C THR A 245 15.76 -7.51 13.75
N LEU A 246 14.55 -7.64 13.25
CA LEU A 246 14.06 -8.86 12.62
C LEU A 246 14.80 -9.02 11.29
N VAL A 247 15.51 -10.14 11.10
CA VAL A 247 16.37 -10.37 9.93
C VAL A 247 15.84 -11.44 8.99
N ALA A 248 14.94 -12.31 9.49
CA ALA A 248 14.32 -13.35 8.68
C ALA A 248 12.87 -13.62 9.12
N ASP A 249 12.00 -13.78 8.13
CA ASP A 249 10.61 -14.19 8.26
C ASP A 249 10.37 -15.41 7.38
N ARG A 250 10.28 -16.58 8.01
CA ARG A 250 10.22 -17.87 7.32
C ARG A 250 8.99 -18.69 7.74
N SER A 251 8.71 -19.74 7.00
CA SER A 251 7.56 -20.64 7.23
C SER A 251 7.51 -21.26 8.65
N VAL A 252 8.62 -21.31 9.36
CA VAL A 252 8.76 -21.92 10.70
C VAL A 252 8.91 -20.89 11.83
N GLY A 253 8.84 -19.61 11.54
CA GLY A 253 8.96 -18.52 12.50
C GLY A 253 9.83 -17.38 12.03
N ILE A 254 10.01 -16.41 12.91
CA ILE A 254 10.85 -15.25 12.69
C ILE A 254 12.18 -15.37 13.45
N ALA A 255 13.23 -14.79 12.87
CA ALA A 255 14.52 -14.66 13.53
C ALA A 255 14.94 -13.19 13.61
N GLY A 256 15.39 -12.76 14.79
CA GLY A 256 15.84 -11.42 15.06
C GLY A 256 17.23 -11.38 15.69
N GLU A 257 17.86 -10.23 15.61
CA GLU A 257 19.14 -9.94 16.26
C GLU A 257 18.98 -8.74 17.20
N ILE A 258 19.34 -8.93 18.47
CA ILE A 258 19.38 -7.86 19.47
C ILE A 258 20.60 -6.97 19.19
N GLY A 259 20.39 -5.67 19.26
CA GLY A 259 21.34 -4.66 18.83
C GLY A 259 21.06 -4.17 17.41
N GLY A 260 21.57 -2.99 17.10
CA GLY A 260 21.24 -2.30 15.85
C GLY A 260 19.84 -1.68 15.85
N SER A 261 19.57 -0.89 14.84
CA SER A 261 18.26 -0.31 14.58
C SER A 261 18.01 -0.33 13.09
N PRO A 262 16.96 -0.99 12.62
CA PRO A 262 16.64 -0.99 11.21
C PRO A 262 16.20 0.41 10.77
N SER A 263 16.52 0.75 9.53
CA SER A 263 16.12 2.04 8.98
C SER A 263 14.63 2.03 8.67
N MET A 264 13.90 2.94 9.31
CA MET A 264 12.51 3.23 9.01
C MET A 264 12.41 4.30 7.93
N ILE A 265 11.22 4.50 7.39
CA ILE A 265 10.91 5.53 6.40
C ILE A 265 10.16 6.66 7.10
N PRO A 266 10.72 7.88 7.19
CA PRO A 266 10.00 9.02 7.72
C PRO A 266 8.85 9.42 6.79
N VAL A 267 7.67 9.62 7.39
CA VAL A 267 6.46 10.13 6.74
C VAL A 267 6.00 11.36 7.50
N MET A 268 5.87 12.47 6.81
CA MET A 268 5.37 13.73 7.34
C MET A 268 4.06 14.07 6.66
N VAL A 269 3.03 14.36 7.44
CA VAL A 269 1.72 14.73 6.95
C VAL A 269 1.31 16.05 7.58
N SER A 270 1.20 17.09 6.75
CA SER A 270 0.66 18.40 7.15
C SER A 270 -0.78 18.50 6.68
N ILE A 271 -1.71 18.68 7.60
CA ILE A 271 -3.14 18.84 7.31
C ILE A 271 -3.54 20.29 7.58
N HIS A 272 -4.10 20.95 6.56
CA HIS A 272 -4.75 22.25 6.63
C HIS A 272 -6.25 22.01 6.67
N GLY A 273 -6.80 21.99 7.86
CA GLY A 273 -8.20 21.67 8.11
C GLY A 273 -9.13 22.89 8.02
N PRO A 274 -10.45 22.66 8.01
CA PRO A 274 -11.43 23.75 8.03
C PRO A 274 -11.26 24.63 9.27
N GLN A 275 -11.50 25.94 9.12
CA GLN A 275 -11.44 26.93 10.21
C GLN A 275 -10.06 27.07 10.89
N GLY A 276 -8.96 26.80 10.17
CA GLY A 276 -7.59 26.92 10.68
C GLY A 276 -7.20 25.80 11.64
N ARG A 277 -7.79 24.63 11.51
CA ARG A 277 -7.43 23.43 12.26
C ARG A 277 -6.26 22.73 11.60
N ASP A 278 -5.10 23.34 11.70
CA ASP A 278 -3.89 22.78 11.13
C ASP A 278 -3.29 21.75 12.10
N ARG A 279 -2.76 20.64 11.54
CA ARG A 279 -2.11 19.56 12.26
C ARG A 279 -0.93 19.04 11.47
N ASP A 280 0.17 18.83 12.15
CA ASP A 280 1.33 18.12 11.62
C ASP A 280 1.46 16.77 12.31
N TYR A 281 1.68 15.72 11.51
CA TYR A 281 1.89 14.36 11.98
C TYR A 281 3.25 13.85 11.51
N HIS A 282 3.94 13.16 12.39
CA HIS A 282 5.25 12.59 12.13
C HIS A 282 5.22 11.09 12.44
N PHE A 283 5.51 10.31 11.41
CA PHE A 283 5.58 8.87 11.51
C PHE A 283 6.91 8.36 10.99
N GLU A 284 7.26 7.18 11.44
CA GLU A 284 8.24 6.33 10.77
C GLU A 284 7.57 5.00 10.47
N ILE A 285 7.61 4.57 9.20
CA ILE A 285 7.00 3.31 8.77
C ILE A 285 8.07 2.30 8.39
N ALA A 286 7.75 1.02 8.58
CA ALA A 286 8.64 -0.08 8.25
C ALA A 286 8.96 -0.13 6.76
N ARG A 287 10.23 -0.41 6.46
CA ARG A 287 10.73 -0.57 5.10
C ARG A 287 10.49 -1.98 4.61
N SER A 288 9.49 -2.17 3.75
CA SER A 288 9.17 -3.44 3.11
C SER A 288 8.45 -3.18 1.79
N ARG A 289 8.81 -3.91 0.73
CA ARG A 289 8.18 -3.74 -0.58
C ARG A 289 6.66 -3.96 -0.53
N SER A 290 6.22 -4.95 0.24
CA SER A 290 4.82 -5.33 0.36
C SER A 290 4.04 -4.55 1.42
N LEU A 291 4.69 -4.17 2.55
CA LEU A 291 4.00 -3.53 3.67
C LEU A 291 3.95 -2.00 3.54
N THR A 292 5.04 -1.38 3.06
CA THR A 292 5.19 0.08 3.00
C THR A 292 4.02 0.79 2.29
N PRO A 293 3.47 0.30 1.14
CA PRO A 293 2.35 0.98 0.49
C PRO A 293 1.11 1.10 1.38
N GLY A 294 0.70 0.00 2.00
CA GLY A 294 -0.48 -0.02 2.88
C GLY A 294 -0.27 0.78 4.17
N LEU A 295 0.92 0.69 4.79
CA LEU A 295 1.24 1.43 6.00
C LEU A 295 1.23 2.95 5.75
N ALA A 296 1.82 3.41 4.65
CA ALA A 296 1.80 4.82 4.27
C ALA A 296 0.38 5.33 4.00
N ALA A 297 -0.43 4.56 3.27
CA ALA A 297 -1.82 4.90 3.01
C ALA A 297 -2.62 5.02 4.31
N ALA A 298 -2.47 4.06 5.21
CA ALA A 298 -3.19 4.03 6.48
C ALA A 298 -2.84 5.21 7.40
N THR A 299 -1.57 5.59 7.49
CA THR A 299 -1.17 6.76 8.27
C THR A 299 -1.76 8.05 7.71
N ILE A 300 -1.75 8.23 6.38
CA ILE A 300 -2.34 9.40 5.71
C ILE A 300 -3.86 9.43 5.90
N VAL A 301 -4.55 8.30 5.69
CA VAL A 301 -6.00 8.21 5.87
C VAL A 301 -6.40 8.53 7.31
N SER A 302 -5.68 8.01 8.30
CA SER A 302 -5.93 8.35 9.72
C SER A 302 -5.72 9.83 10.00
N SER A 303 -4.66 10.44 9.47
CA SER A 303 -4.38 11.86 9.65
C SER A 303 -5.50 12.74 9.08
N ILE A 304 -6.00 12.40 7.88
CA ILE A 304 -7.14 13.11 7.28
C ILE A 304 -8.41 12.91 8.13
N SER A 305 -8.69 11.67 8.54
CA SER A 305 -9.89 11.35 9.34
C SER A 305 -9.92 12.10 10.66
N GLU A 306 -8.77 12.21 11.34
CA GLU A 306 -8.68 12.90 12.63
C GLU A 306 -8.90 14.41 12.49
N ALA A 307 -8.52 15.00 11.36
CA ALA A 307 -8.74 16.41 11.07
C ALA A 307 -10.21 16.72 10.72
N LEU A 308 -10.98 15.70 10.31
CA LEU A 308 -12.39 15.80 9.91
C LEU A 308 -13.31 15.34 11.04
N PHE A 309 -13.79 16.24 11.88
CA PHE A 309 -14.72 15.93 12.96
C PHE A 309 -16.15 15.60 12.51
N ASP A 310 -16.55 16.04 11.31
CA ASP A 310 -17.86 15.81 10.74
C ASP A 310 -17.78 15.04 9.43
N VAL A 311 -18.58 13.99 9.32
CA VAL A 311 -18.74 13.21 8.09
C VAL A 311 -19.66 13.97 7.15
N GLY A 312 -19.08 14.82 6.30
CA GLY A 312 -19.80 15.61 5.31
C GLY A 312 -19.11 15.55 3.94
N LEU A 313 -19.77 16.15 2.95
CA LEU A 313 -19.13 16.41 1.67
C LEU A 313 -18.00 17.41 1.87
N SER A 314 -16.80 17.04 1.48
CA SER A 314 -15.61 17.88 1.56
C SER A 314 -14.82 17.86 0.27
N THR A 315 -14.03 18.91 0.09
CA THR A 315 -13.06 19.03 -0.98
C THR A 315 -11.67 18.85 -0.40
N THR A 316 -10.95 17.84 -0.87
CA THR A 316 -9.58 17.56 -0.46
C THR A 316 -8.61 17.85 -1.59
N ARG A 317 -7.59 18.66 -1.32
CA ARG A 317 -6.44 18.87 -2.19
C ARG A 317 -5.21 18.34 -1.52
N TYR A 318 -4.38 17.63 -2.24
CA TYR A 318 -3.14 17.09 -1.68
C TYR A 318 -1.99 17.21 -2.66
N ASP A 319 -0.80 17.41 -2.09
CA ASP A 319 0.48 17.37 -2.78
C ASP A 319 1.40 16.38 -2.05
N LEU A 320 1.89 15.40 -2.79
CA LEU A 320 2.72 14.30 -2.29
C LEU A 320 4.14 14.44 -2.85
N THR A 321 5.13 14.33 -2.00
CA THR A 321 6.53 14.35 -2.39
C THR A 321 7.23 13.09 -1.89
N TYR A 322 7.74 12.29 -2.82
CA TYR A 322 8.50 11.08 -2.56
C TYR A 322 9.97 11.35 -2.82
N SER A 323 10.83 11.18 -1.81
CA SER A 323 12.28 11.21 -1.94
C SER A 323 12.79 9.79 -2.17
N LEU A 324 13.56 9.59 -3.23
CA LEU A 324 13.97 8.26 -3.69
C LEU A 324 15.49 8.18 -3.86
N ASN A 325 16.04 6.99 -3.54
CA ASN A 325 17.42 6.59 -3.84
C ASN A 325 18.48 7.56 -3.28
N GLY A 326 18.36 7.93 -2.01
CA GLY A 326 19.26 8.85 -1.33
C GLY A 326 19.06 10.31 -1.74
N GLY A 327 17.82 10.70 -2.03
CA GLY A 327 17.47 12.05 -2.49
C GLY A 327 17.86 12.37 -3.94
N LYS A 328 18.35 11.38 -4.68
CA LYS A 328 18.76 11.57 -6.08
C LYS A 328 17.58 11.80 -7.03
N ARG A 329 16.41 11.32 -6.67
CA ARG A 329 15.17 11.46 -7.46
C ARG A 329 14.05 11.93 -6.56
N LEU A 330 13.24 12.87 -7.06
CA LEU A 330 12.04 13.37 -6.43
C LEU A 330 10.85 13.10 -7.36
N LEU A 331 9.84 12.42 -6.83
CA LEU A 331 8.55 12.31 -7.50
C LEU A 331 7.57 13.22 -6.75
N LYS A 332 6.92 14.10 -7.49
CA LYS A 332 5.84 14.95 -6.98
C LYS A 332 4.54 14.57 -7.66
N ARG A 333 3.51 14.40 -6.88
CA ARG A 333 2.14 14.13 -7.32
C ARG A 333 1.18 14.98 -6.55
N GLY A 334 0.04 15.27 -7.11
CA GLY A 334 -1.01 15.97 -6.39
C GLY A 334 -2.34 15.85 -7.11
N ASN A 335 -3.43 15.95 -6.36
CA ASN A 335 -4.77 15.91 -6.91
C ASN A 335 -5.73 16.75 -6.07
N ALA A 336 -6.93 16.98 -6.63
CA ALA A 336 -8.06 17.59 -5.95
C ALA A 336 -9.29 16.73 -6.18
N ILE A 337 -9.97 16.35 -5.11
CA ILE A 337 -11.12 15.46 -5.14
C ILE A 337 -12.26 16.01 -4.28
N VAL A 338 -13.48 15.72 -4.68
CA VAL A 338 -14.69 15.97 -3.88
C VAL A 338 -15.35 14.62 -3.61
N ALA A 339 -15.53 14.30 -2.36
CA ALA A 339 -16.15 13.05 -1.96
C ALA A 339 -16.89 13.19 -0.62
N PRO A 340 -17.90 12.32 -0.37
CA PRO A 340 -18.53 12.22 0.96
C PRO A 340 -17.57 11.73 2.04
N ALA A 341 -16.54 11.00 1.62
CA ALA A 341 -15.45 10.53 2.46
C ALA A 341 -14.14 10.72 1.67
N PRO A 342 -13.45 11.86 1.82
CA PRO A 342 -12.25 12.21 1.03
C PRO A 342 -11.04 11.32 1.35
N LEU A 343 -11.22 10.37 2.25
CA LEU A 343 -10.18 9.55 2.85
C LEU A 343 -9.52 8.59 1.87
N ALA A 344 -10.32 7.99 0.98
CA ALA A 344 -9.83 6.95 0.09
C ALA A 344 -8.87 7.49 -0.99
N GLY A 345 -9.19 8.63 -1.60
CA GLY A 345 -8.48 9.12 -2.78
C GLY A 345 -6.99 9.38 -2.55
N ALA A 346 -6.59 10.07 -1.47
CA ALA A 346 -5.18 10.31 -1.16
C ALA A 346 -4.47 9.03 -0.71
N GLY A 347 -5.13 8.19 0.07
CA GLY A 347 -4.61 6.89 0.51
C GLY A 347 -4.40 5.93 -0.66
N ASP A 348 -5.36 5.84 -1.57
CA ASP A 348 -5.28 4.99 -2.77
C ASP A 348 -4.15 5.45 -3.69
N ASP A 349 -4.02 6.77 -3.93
CA ASP A 349 -2.93 7.33 -4.73
C ASP A 349 -1.56 7.00 -4.13
N VAL A 350 -1.38 7.18 -2.82
CA VAL A 350 -0.13 6.83 -2.13
C VAL A 350 0.16 5.34 -2.21
N SER A 351 -0.84 4.50 -1.92
CA SER A 351 -0.68 3.04 -1.96
C SER A 351 -0.31 2.56 -3.35
N GLN A 352 -1.03 3.01 -4.38
CA GLN A 352 -0.77 2.63 -5.77
C GLN A 352 0.58 3.15 -6.28
N THR A 353 0.92 4.39 -5.98
CA THR A 353 2.21 4.98 -6.35
C THR A 353 3.37 4.20 -5.75
N LEU A 354 3.32 3.92 -4.44
CA LEU A 354 4.37 3.17 -3.76
C LEU A 354 4.43 1.72 -4.24
N PHE A 355 3.29 1.09 -4.50
CA PHE A 355 3.25 -0.24 -5.08
C PHE A 355 3.99 -0.28 -6.42
N LEU A 356 3.66 0.60 -7.36
CA LEU A 356 4.30 0.67 -8.67
C LEU A 356 5.80 0.97 -8.56
N LEU A 357 6.22 1.84 -7.63
CA LEU A 357 7.63 2.17 -7.42
C LEU A 357 8.43 1.02 -6.80
N LEU A 358 7.88 0.34 -5.79
CA LEU A 358 8.62 -0.66 -5.03
C LEU A 358 8.62 -2.05 -5.67
N ILE A 359 7.64 -2.34 -6.55
CA ILE A 359 7.50 -3.63 -7.25
C ILE A 359 7.96 -3.53 -8.72
N ASN A 360 8.39 -2.35 -9.18
CA ASN A 360 8.83 -2.20 -10.57
C ASN A 360 9.92 -3.22 -10.94
N ARG A 361 9.91 -3.62 -12.22
CA ARG A 361 10.84 -4.63 -12.77
C ARG A 361 12.16 -4.09 -13.31
N PHE A 362 12.36 -2.78 -13.25
CA PHE A 362 13.49 -2.12 -13.93
C PHE A 362 14.70 -1.94 -13.02
N GLU A 363 14.49 -1.30 -11.87
CA GLU A 363 15.54 -0.97 -10.91
C GLU A 363 15.02 -1.09 -9.48
N SER A 364 15.90 -1.39 -8.53
CA SER A 364 15.56 -1.31 -7.11
C SER A 364 15.32 0.14 -6.70
N VAL A 365 14.13 0.44 -6.23
CA VAL A 365 13.76 1.77 -5.73
C VAL A 365 13.75 1.74 -4.21
N ARG A 366 14.46 2.67 -3.59
CA ARG A 366 14.46 2.92 -2.16
C ARG A 366 13.68 4.21 -1.88
N LEU A 367 12.59 4.10 -1.11
CA LEU A 367 11.90 5.27 -0.58
C LEU A 367 12.67 5.80 0.63
N ASP A 368 13.15 7.04 0.57
CA ASP A 368 13.88 7.67 1.69
C ASP A 368 12.94 8.41 2.63
N SER A 369 11.94 9.10 2.08
CA SER A 369 10.89 9.78 2.83
C SER A 369 9.65 10.04 1.99
N LEU A 370 8.51 10.22 2.67
CA LEU A 370 7.25 10.68 2.08
C LEU A 370 6.78 11.93 2.82
N ARG A 371 6.42 12.97 2.08
CA ARG A 371 5.75 14.15 2.59
C ARG A 371 4.40 14.31 1.92
N ALA A 372 3.35 14.50 2.71
CA ALA A 372 2.02 14.81 2.25
C ALA A 372 1.57 16.16 2.81
N ASP A 373 1.19 17.09 1.95
CA ASP A 373 0.60 18.38 2.28
C ASP A 373 -0.85 18.34 1.82
N ILE A 374 -1.80 18.45 2.74
CA ILE A 374 -3.20 18.13 2.48
C ILE A 374 -4.09 19.25 3.01
N SER A 375 -4.88 19.86 2.13
CA SER A 375 -5.90 20.83 2.49
C SER A 375 -7.27 20.21 2.41
N VAL A 376 -8.07 20.36 3.45
CA VAL A 376 -9.45 19.89 3.51
C VAL A 376 -10.38 21.06 3.74
N GLU A 377 -11.34 21.24 2.85
CA GLU A 377 -12.35 22.31 2.93
C GLU A 377 -13.74 21.71 3.05
N ASP A 378 -14.58 22.31 3.91
CA ASP A 378 -15.97 21.90 4.05
C ASP A 378 -16.77 22.19 2.78
N GLY A 379 -17.49 21.18 2.32
CA GLY A 379 -18.44 21.31 1.23
C GLY A 379 -17.88 21.03 -0.16
N LEU A 380 -18.74 21.28 -1.16
CA LEU A 380 -18.48 21.01 -2.57
C LEU A 380 -17.86 22.24 -3.25
N ASP A 381 -16.54 22.28 -3.39
CA ASP A 381 -15.88 23.19 -4.33
C ASP A 381 -15.70 22.49 -5.68
N GLN A 382 -16.84 22.29 -6.34
CA GLN A 382 -16.93 21.58 -7.62
C GLN A 382 -17.65 22.41 -8.67
N ALA A 383 -17.26 22.23 -9.93
CA ALA A 383 -17.96 22.79 -11.09
C ALA A 383 -18.11 21.74 -12.19
N MET A 384 -19.10 21.94 -13.05
CA MET A 384 -19.37 21.08 -14.20
C MET A 384 -19.25 21.86 -15.49
N LEU A 385 -18.51 21.33 -16.45
CA LEU A 385 -18.54 21.83 -17.83
C LEU A 385 -19.89 21.48 -18.44
N THR A 386 -20.65 22.46 -18.88
CA THR A 386 -22.01 22.27 -19.43
C THR A 386 -22.07 22.35 -20.95
N SER A 387 -21.17 23.11 -21.54
CA SER A 387 -21.07 23.22 -23.01
C SER A 387 -19.79 23.93 -23.42
N ILE A 388 -19.41 23.77 -24.68
CA ILE A 388 -18.36 24.54 -25.32
C ILE A 388 -18.88 25.19 -26.61
N ARG A 389 -18.35 26.39 -26.93
CA ARG A 389 -18.55 27.08 -28.18
C ARG A 389 -17.20 27.35 -28.84
N VAL A 390 -17.11 27.15 -30.15
CA VAL A 390 -15.88 27.34 -30.92
C VAL A 390 -16.16 28.38 -32.03
N GLU A 391 -15.36 29.43 -32.08
CA GLU A 391 -15.49 30.50 -33.08
C GLU A 391 -14.10 30.95 -33.56
N PRO A 392 -13.89 31.05 -34.88
CA PRO A 392 -14.73 30.54 -35.95
C PRO A 392 -14.74 29.01 -36.01
N THR A 393 -15.75 28.41 -36.64
CA THR A 393 -15.86 26.98 -36.88
C THR A 393 -15.03 26.50 -38.07
N MET A 394 -14.43 27.43 -38.82
CA MET A 394 -13.53 27.18 -39.96
C MET A 394 -12.30 28.08 -39.79
N ALA A 395 -11.11 27.51 -39.97
CA ALA A 395 -9.86 28.25 -39.84
C ALA A 395 -8.77 27.70 -40.75
N ALA A 396 -7.78 28.51 -41.13
CA ALA A 396 -6.62 28.08 -41.88
C ALA A 396 -5.49 27.54 -40.94
N PRO A 397 -4.56 26.74 -41.44
CA PRO A 397 -3.35 26.36 -40.69
C PRO A 397 -2.60 27.62 -40.21
N GLY A 398 -2.24 27.66 -38.93
CA GLY A 398 -1.57 28.79 -38.28
C GLY A 398 -2.52 29.84 -37.69
N GLU A 399 -3.81 29.80 -38.02
CA GLU A 399 -4.83 30.67 -37.42
C GLU A 399 -5.25 30.14 -36.04
N SER A 400 -5.96 31.01 -35.31
CA SER A 400 -6.46 30.69 -33.97
C SER A 400 -7.98 30.66 -33.95
N VAL A 401 -8.53 29.77 -33.14
CA VAL A 401 -9.95 29.73 -32.79
C VAL A 401 -10.14 30.02 -31.31
N GLN A 402 -11.26 30.65 -30.97
CA GLN A 402 -11.65 30.89 -29.58
C GLN A 402 -12.53 29.73 -29.11
N VAL A 403 -12.14 29.11 -28.00
CA VAL A 403 -12.95 28.09 -27.32
C VAL A 403 -13.52 28.71 -26.06
N GLU A 404 -14.84 28.88 -26.04
CA GLU A 404 -15.59 29.38 -24.89
C GLU A 404 -16.18 28.20 -24.12
N LEU A 405 -15.86 28.12 -22.83
CA LEU A 405 -16.33 27.09 -21.91
C LEU A 405 -17.43 27.67 -21.03
N SER A 406 -18.59 27.04 -21.02
CA SER A 406 -19.67 27.37 -20.06
C SER A 406 -19.54 26.41 -18.86
N ILE A 407 -19.34 26.98 -17.69
CA ILE A 407 -19.04 26.26 -16.47
C ILE A 407 -20.09 26.58 -15.42
N ARG A 408 -20.63 25.57 -14.77
CA ARG A 408 -21.61 25.69 -13.69
C ARG A 408 -21.02 25.24 -12.36
N PRO A 409 -20.58 26.17 -11.50
CA PRO A 409 -20.17 25.82 -10.14
C PRO A 409 -21.36 25.33 -9.31
N ALA A 410 -21.11 24.45 -8.33
CA ALA A 410 -22.15 23.86 -7.48
C ALA A 410 -22.90 24.91 -6.62
N ARG A 411 -22.20 25.98 -6.21
CA ARG A 411 -22.73 26.98 -5.25
C ARG A 411 -22.67 28.45 -5.76
N SER A 412 -22.30 28.67 -7.02
CA SER A 412 -22.13 30.02 -7.60
C SER A 412 -22.87 30.16 -8.91
N LYS A 413 -22.93 31.39 -9.43
CA LYS A 413 -23.50 31.64 -10.74
C LYS A 413 -22.66 30.98 -11.84
N PRO A 414 -23.29 30.56 -12.96
CA PRO A 414 -22.57 30.11 -14.14
C PRO A 414 -21.50 31.11 -14.57
N GLU A 415 -20.34 30.59 -14.97
CA GLU A 415 -19.22 31.39 -15.46
C GLU A 415 -18.77 30.92 -16.84
N THR A 416 -18.14 31.84 -17.56
CA THR A 416 -17.59 31.58 -18.88
C THR A 416 -16.08 31.77 -18.84
N ARG A 417 -15.35 30.81 -19.41
CA ARG A 417 -13.90 30.89 -19.61
C ARG A 417 -13.60 30.86 -21.10
N ARG A 418 -12.58 31.58 -21.55
CA ARG A 418 -12.16 31.60 -22.95
C ARG A 418 -10.71 31.19 -23.08
N VAL A 419 -10.44 30.35 -24.07
CA VAL A 419 -9.10 29.90 -24.42
C VAL A 419 -8.89 30.11 -25.92
N THR A 420 -7.74 30.67 -26.27
CA THR A 420 -7.30 30.78 -27.66
C THR A 420 -6.50 29.54 -28.02
N LEU A 421 -6.99 28.76 -28.97
CA LEU A 421 -6.31 27.56 -29.47
C LEU A 421 -5.80 27.86 -30.88
N ARG A 422 -4.48 27.70 -31.08
CA ARG A 422 -3.84 27.91 -32.39
C ARG A 422 -3.75 26.58 -33.13
N ILE A 423 -4.24 26.58 -34.38
CA ILE A 423 -4.07 25.43 -35.29
C ILE A 423 -2.60 25.39 -35.73
N PRO A 424 -1.88 24.26 -35.55
CA PRO A 424 -0.48 24.21 -35.97
C PRO A 424 -0.28 24.53 -37.43
N PRO A 425 0.78 25.28 -37.78
CA PRO A 425 1.16 25.48 -39.19
C PRO A 425 1.43 24.11 -39.86
N GLY A 426 0.96 23.94 -41.09
CA GLY A 426 1.12 22.67 -41.82
C GLY A 426 0.07 21.61 -41.50
N THR A 427 -0.92 21.92 -40.66
CA THR A 427 -2.08 21.03 -40.45
C THR A 427 -2.80 20.81 -41.78
N PRO A 428 -2.95 19.57 -42.27
CA PRO A 428 -3.64 19.29 -43.50
C PRO A 428 -5.12 19.65 -43.42
N PRO A 429 -5.75 20.04 -44.56
CA PRO A 429 -7.20 20.31 -44.62
C PRO A 429 -8.03 19.12 -44.11
N GLY A 430 -9.19 19.41 -43.54
CA GLY A 430 -10.13 18.44 -43.04
C GLY A 430 -10.62 18.79 -41.63
N ASP A 431 -11.43 17.91 -41.07
CA ASP A 431 -12.05 18.13 -39.77
C ASP A 431 -11.11 17.75 -38.62
N LEU A 432 -11.05 18.62 -37.63
CA LEU A 432 -10.39 18.40 -36.36
C LEU A 432 -11.44 18.43 -35.23
N GLN A 433 -11.16 17.72 -34.18
CA GLN A 433 -11.99 17.72 -32.97
C GLN A 433 -11.34 18.57 -31.88
N ILE A 434 -12.07 19.52 -31.33
CA ILE A 434 -11.71 20.22 -30.11
C ILE A 434 -12.40 19.52 -28.97
N ARG A 435 -11.64 18.92 -28.08
CA ARG A 435 -12.13 18.26 -26.88
C ARG A 435 -11.78 19.10 -25.66
N VAL A 436 -12.72 19.25 -24.75
CA VAL A 436 -12.52 19.92 -23.46
C VAL A 436 -13.00 18.98 -22.38
N CYS A 437 -12.06 18.41 -21.63
CA CYS A 437 -12.36 17.44 -20.60
C CYS A 437 -11.60 17.75 -19.32
N ASN A 438 -12.09 17.25 -18.17
CA ASN A 438 -11.33 17.29 -16.94
C ASN A 438 -10.10 16.33 -16.99
N GLY A 439 -9.21 16.43 -15.98
CA GLY A 439 -8.00 15.63 -15.94
C GLY A 439 -8.25 14.13 -16.06
N PRO A 440 -9.05 13.50 -15.18
CA PRO A 440 -9.30 12.06 -15.22
C PRO A 440 -9.91 11.55 -16.54
N GLU A 441 -10.85 12.29 -17.13
CA GLU A 441 -11.43 11.91 -18.43
C GLU A 441 -10.43 12.08 -19.58
N THR A 442 -9.52 13.03 -19.46
CA THR A 442 -8.44 13.23 -20.43
C THR A 442 -7.43 12.08 -20.34
N ASP A 443 -7.02 11.67 -19.13
CA ASP A 443 -6.10 10.53 -18.93
C ASP A 443 -6.71 9.22 -19.43
N LYS A 444 -7.98 8.98 -19.13
CA LYS A 444 -8.72 7.83 -19.64
C LYS A 444 -8.75 7.79 -21.17
N TRP A 445 -9.05 8.94 -21.78
CA TRP A 445 -9.04 9.06 -23.25
C TRP A 445 -7.66 8.77 -23.85
N GLU A 446 -6.60 9.37 -23.30
CA GLU A 446 -5.24 9.15 -23.80
C GLU A 446 -4.81 7.68 -23.65
N HIS A 447 -5.20 7.04 -22.54
CA HIS A 447 -4.98 5.61 -22.33
C HIS A 447 -5.74 4.75 -23.36
N ASP A 448 -7.03 5.06 -23.62
CA ASP A 448 -7.83 4.31 -24.60
C ASP A 448 -7.35 4.51 -26.04
N ARG A 449 -6.74 5.67 -26.33
CA ARG A 449 -6.20 6.04 -27.64
C ARG A 449 -4.84 5.39 -27.91
N ALA A 450 -3.96 5.39 -26.93
CA ALA A 450 -2.56 4.98 -27.07
C ALA A 450 -2.07 4.21 -25.81
N PRO A 451 -2.64 3.03 -25.51
CA PRO A 451 -2.39 2.31 -24.24
C PRO A 451 -0.90 1.98 -24.01
N GLU A 452 -0.17 1.63 -25.08
CA GLU A 452 1.25 1.29 -24.99
C GLU A 452 2.16 2.45 -24.51
N THR A 453 1.70 3.71 -24.65
CA THR A 453 2.43 4.87 -24.12
C THR A 453 2.39 4.94 -22.59
N PHE A 454 1.45 4.24 -21.97
CA PHE A 454 1.29 4.15 -20.52
C PHE A 454 1.97 2.91 -19.95
N GLU A 455 2.57 2.05 -20.77
CA GLU A 455 3.38 0.94 -20.33
C GLU A 455 4.83 1.39 -20.04
N PRO A 456 5.28 1.37 -18.78
CA PRO A 456 6.61 1.83 -18.43
C PRO A 456 7.69 0.97 -19.11
N GLN A 457 8.67 1.60 -19.77
CA GLN A 457 9.80 0.95 -20.42
C GLN A 457 11.07 0.92 -19.55
N ASN A 458 11.16 1.83 -18.60
CA ASN A 458 12.22 1.96 -17.61
C ASN A 458 11.73 2.80 -16.43
N LEU A 459 12.55 2.94 -15.39
CA LEU A 459 12.16 3.68 -14.19
C LEU A 459 11.91 5.18 -14.47
N ASP A 460 12.70 5.81 -15.35
CA ASP A 460 12.48 7.23 -15.69
C ASP A 460 11.14 7.43 -16.41
N HIS A 461 10.78 6.49 -17.30
CA HIS A 461 9.47 6.51 -17.95
C HIS A 461 8.33 6.30 -16.92
N LEU A 462 8.46 5.36 -15.98
CA LEU A 462 7.50 5.16 -14.89
C LEU A 462 7.32 6.45 -14.07
N LEU A 463 8.42 7.06 -13.63
CA LEU A 463 8.38 8.32 -12.88
C LEU A 463 7.75 9.45 -13.69
N GLY A 464 8.04 9.50 -15.01
CA GLY A 464 7.43 10.45 -15.93
C GLY A 464 5.91 10.27 -16.07
N LEU A 465 5.43 9.04 -16.16
CA LEU A 465 3.99 8.73 -16.20
C LEU A 465 3.30 9.14 -14.90
N LEU A 466 3.85 8.73 -13.76
CA LEU A 466 3.31 9.07 -12.44
C LEU A 466 3.28 10.59 -12.18
N SER A 467 4.28 11.34 -12.64
CA SER A 467 4.35 12.80 -12.44
C SER A 467 3.44 13.60 -13.37
N ARG A 468 2.99 13.02 -14.47
CA ARG A 468 2.14 13.67 -15.50
C ARG A 468 0.65 13.42 -15.34
N GLU A 469 0.27 12.60 -14.38
CA GLU A 469 -1.15 12.32 -14.12
C GLU A 469 -1.90 13.63 -13.84
N ARG A 470 -3.02 13.80 -14.55
CA ARG A 470 -3.76 15.05 -14.58
C ARG A 470 -4.66 15.18 -13.35
N ARG A 471 -4.67 16.37 -12.77
CA ARG A 471 -5.41 16.67 -11.54
C ARG A 471 -6.91 16.88 -11.81
N GLY A 472 -7.74 16.55 -10.81
CA GLY A 472 -9.20 16.78 -10.87
C GLY A 472 -9.63 18.25 -10.85
N ASP A 473 -8.73 19.19 -10.50
CA ASP A 473 -8.96 20.64 -10.54
C ASP A 473 -8.49 21.30 -11.85
N GLN A 474 -8.21 20.50 -12.88
CA GLN A 474 -7.76 20.96 -14.18
C GLN A 474 -8.72 20.57 -15.30
N MET A 475 -8.87 21.45 -16.28
CA MET A 475 -9.49 21.18 -17.58
C MET A 475 -8.41 21.19 -18.66
N PHE A 476 -8.59 20.36 -19.68
CA PHE A 476 -7.68 20.27 -20.81
C PHE A 476 -8.43 20.55 -22.10
N VAL A 477 -7.93 21.53 -22.84
CA VAL A 477 -8.43 21.85 -24.18
C VAL A 477 -7.50 21.19 -25.17
N GLN A 478 -7.96 20.14 -25.84
CA GLN A 478 -7.18 19.36 -26.80
C GLN A 478 -7.68 19.60 -28.24
N LEU A 479 -6.75 19.78 -29.16
CA LEU A 479 -7.01 19.70 -30.59
C LEU A 479 -6.61 18.31 -31.07
N TYR A 480 -7.56 17.54 -31.52
CA TYR A 480 -7.41 16.15 -31.89
C TYR A 480 -7.71 15.94 -33.37
N ARG A 481 -6.94 15.07 -34.02
CA ARG A 481 -7.18 14.65 -35.39
C ARG A 481 -7.34 13.13 -35.46
N ASP A 482 -8.37 12.66 -36.13
CA ASP A 482 -8.57 11.25 -36.39
C ASP A 482 -7.65 10.80 -37.53
N VAL A 483 -6.52 10.21 -37.17
CA VAL A 483 -5.50 9.64 -38.08
C VAL A 483 -4.99 8.34 -37.49
N ARG A 484 -4.43 7.49 -38.33
CA ARG A 484 -3.78 6.26 -37.85
C ARG A 484 -2.34 6.55 -37.48
N GLY A 485 -1.94 6.14 -36.31
CA GLY A 485 -0.57 6.19 -35.81
C GLY A 485 -0.14 4.84 -35.28
N ILE A 486 1.08 4.78 -34.78
CA ILE A 486 1.67 3.61 -34.13
C ILE A 486 2.50 4.05 -32.92
N THR A 487 2.50 3.26 -31.87
CA THR A 487 3.50 3.38 -30.81
C THR A 487 4.68 2.49 -31.08
N LEU A 488 5.87 2.95 -30.73
CA LEU A 488 7.10 2.17 -30.78
C LEU A 488 7.91 2.44 -29.52
N ARG A 489 8.12 1.40 -28.71
CA ARG A 489 8.87 1.48 -27.44
C ARG A 489 8.41 2.61 -26.51
N GLY A 490 7.10 2.73 -26.31
CA GLY A 490 6.51 3.77 -25.48
C GLY A 490 6.47 5.17 -26.09
N GLY A 491 7.02 5.36 -27.30
CA GLY A 491 6.94 6.60 -28.06
C GLY A 491 5.82 6.55 -29.11
N GLU A 492 5.09 7.66 -29.30
CA GLU A 492 4.00 7.77 -30.27
C GLU A 492 4.51 8.38 -31.58
N ILE A 493 4.17 7.73 -32.70
CA ILE A 493 4.31 8.25 -34.07
C ILE A 493 2.88 8.47 -34.58
N SER A 494 2.35 9.66 -34.31
CA SER A 494 0.93 9.98 -34.50
C SER A 494 0.49 10.10 -35.96
N GLN A 495 1.41 10.26 -36.91
CA GLN A 495 1.13 10.45 -38.35
C GLN A 495 2.11 9.63 -39.19
N ALA A 496 2.10 8.32 -38.98
CA ALA A 496 2.96 7.44 -39.78
C ALA A 496 2.38 7.26 -41.20
N PRO A 497 3.21 7.33 -42.25
CA PRO A 497 2.80 6.97 -43.61
C PRO A 497 2.26 5.53 -43.66
N PRO A 498 1.27 5.21 -44.52
CA PRO A 498 0.71 3.87 -44.62
C PRO A 498 1.75 2.76 -44.75
N SER A 499 2.82 3.01 -45.55
CA SER A 499 3.92 2.06 -45.70
C SER A 499 4.68 1.77 -44.40
N VAL A 500 4.81 2.76 -43.52
CA VAL A 500 5.42 2.59 -42.18
C VAL A 500 4.49 1.82 -41.25
N LEU A 501 3.19 2.11 -41.31
CA LEU A 501 2.19 1.39 -40.56
C LEU A 501 2.12 -0.10 -40.95
N ASP A 502 2.22 -0.39 -42.26
CA ASP A 502 2.23 -1.76 -42.77
C ASP A 502 3.47 -2.54 -42.37
N VAL A 503 4.65 -1.88 -42.41
CA VAL A 503 5.92 -2.52 -42.01
C VAL A 503 6.02 -2.74 -40.51
N LEU A 504 5.62 -1.75 -39.69
CA LEU A 504 5.74 -1.83 -38.24
C LEU A 504 4.55 -2.55 -37.59
N GLY A 505 3.36 -2.51 -38.18
CA GLY A 505 2.14 -3.17 -37.71
C GLY A 505 1.93 -4.58 -38.25
N GLY A 506 2.56 -4.97 -39.37
CA GLY A 506 2.36 -6.26 -40.06
C GLY A 506 3.31 -7.38 -39.64
N GLY A 507 4.29 -7.13 -38.83
CA GLY A 507 5.27 -8.11 -38.41
C GLY A 507 4.87 -8.92 -37.19
N SER A 508 4.25 -10.08 -37.41
CA SER A 508 3.82 -11.00 -36.34
C SER A 508 4.94 -11.63 -35.50
N LYS A 509 6.19 -11.17 -35.59
CA LYS A 509 7.36 -11.74 -34.87
C LYS A 509 8.35 -10.72 -34.26
N SER A 510 8.16 -9.41 -34.45
CA SER A 510 9.01 -8.38 -33.79
C SER A 510 8.15 -7.24 -33.23
N GLY A 511 7.01 -7.58 -32.67
CA GLY A 511 5.91 -6.74 -32.25
C GLY A 511 6.18 -5.69 -31.17
N ASP A 512 6.98 -4.68 -31.48
CA ASP A 512 7.17 -3.52 -30.59
C ASP A 512 6.23 -2.35 -30.93
N GLY A 513 5.30 -2.50 -31.88
CA GLY A 513 4.42 -1.44 -32.35
C GLY A 513 2.93 -1.76 -32.17
N ALA A 514 2.18 -0.92 -31.45
CA ALA A 514 0.74 -1.02 -31.33
C ALA A 514 0.04 0.15 -32.05
N PRO A 515 -1.16 -0.07 -32.65
CA PRO A 515 -1.89 0.97 -33.34
C PRO A 515 -2.38 2.05 -32.36
N VAL A 516 -2.22 3.31 -32.77
CA VAL A 516 -2.73 4.47 -32.06
C VAL A 516 -3.91 5.07 -32.80
N LYS A 517 -4.97 5.40 -32.08
CA LYS A 517 -6.18 6.04 -32.62
C LYS A 517 -6.03 7.55 -32.52
N GLY A 518 -5.80 8.21 -33.67
CA GLY A 518 -5.72 9.65 -33.78
C GLY A 518 -4.47 10.27 -33.15
N ALA A 519 -4.38 11.58 -33.24
CA ALA A 519 -3.25 12.38 -32.76
C ALA A 519 -3.74 13.61 -32.01
N THR A 520 -3.23 13.83 -30.80
CA THR A 520 -3.39 15.10 -30.06
C THR A 520 -2.36 16.09 -30.60
N LEU A 521 -2.81 17.10 -31.34
CA LEU A 521 -1.95 18.10 -31.99
C LEU A 521 -1.54 19.23 -31.04
N VAL A 522 -2.45 19.63 -30.15
CA VAL A 522 -2.26 20.69 -29.15
C VAL A 522 -3.00 20.31 -27.89
N GLU A 523 -2.40 20.56 -26.74
CA GLU A 523 -3.04 20.45 -25.43
C GLU A 523 -2.77 21.72 -24.63
N ILE A 524 -3.81 22.32 -24.07
CA ILE A 524 -3.73 23.50 -23.20
C ILE A 524 -4.33 23.15 -21.85
N PRO A 525 -3.52 23.02 -20.79
CA PRO A 525 -4.03 22.84 -19.44
C PRO A 525 -4.58 24.14 -18.88
N MET A 526 -5.68 24.06 -18.15
CA MET A 526 -6.32 25.18 -17.45
C MET A 526 -6.52 24.80 -15.99
N ASN A 527 -5.90 25.52 -15.08
CA ASN A 527 -6.22 25.39 -13.66
C ASN A 527 -7.55 26.09 -13.37
N MET A 528 -8.49 25.36 -12.78
CA MET A 528 -9.83 25.86 -12.48
C MET A 528 -9.98 26.34 -11.03
N GLY A 529 -9.00 26.03 -10.17
CA GLY A 529 -9.02 26.36 -8.75
C GLY A 529 -10.03 25.55 -7.93
N ARG A 530 -10.84 24.71 -8.58
CA ARG A 530 -11.85 23.83 -7.99
C ARG A 530 -11.93 22.53 -8.76
N VAL A 531 -12.47 21.49 -8.13
CA VAL A 531 -12.67 20.20 -8.82
C VAL A 531 -13.66 20.38 -9.96
N VAL A 532 -13.31 19.89 -11.14
CA VAL A 532 -14.14 20.03 -12.35
C VAL A 532 -14.51 18.67 -12.92
N THR A 533 -15.72 18.60 -13.47
CA THR A 533 -16.25 17.41 -14.13
C THR A 533 -16.82 17.76 -15.50
N GLY A 534 -16.93 16.77 -16.34
CA GLY A 534 -17.53 16.90 -17.66
C GLY A 534 -16.50 16.87 -18.79
N CYS A 535 -17.02 16.52 -19.96
CA CYS A 535 -16.26 16.38 -21.20
C CYS A 535 -17.18 16.79 -22.37
N GLU A 536 -16.73 17.72 -23.20
CA GLU A 536 -17.45 18.25 -24.37
C GLU A 536 -16.55 18.23 -25.60
N GLN A 537 -17.15 18.08 -26.77
CA GLN A 537 -16.44 18.01 -28.03
C GLN A 537 -17.14 18.81 -29.13
N LYS A 538 -16.38 19.52 -29.96
CA LYS A 538 -16.82 20.23 -31.14
C LYS A 538 -15.87 20.07 -32.31
N THR A 539 -16.38 20.13 -33.51
CA THR A 539 -15.60 20.08 -34.76
C THR A 539 -15.20 21.47 -35.21
N VAL A 540 -13.98 21.59 -35.68
CA VAL A 540 -13.47 22.76 -36.46
C VAL A 540 -12.92 22.25 -37.79
N THR A 541 -13.29 22.89 -38.90
CA THR A 541 -12.84 22.50 -40.24
C THR A 541 -11.65 23.33 -40.65
N VAL A 542 -10.55 22.68 -41.00
CA VAL A 542 -9.35 23.30 -41.56
C VAL A 542 -9.48 23.36 -43.08
N PHE A 543 -9.45 24.54 -43.64
CA PHE A 543 -9.47 24.71 -45.10
C PHE A 543 -8.07 25.02 -45.66
N PRO A 544 -7.82 24.74 -46.95
CA PRO A 544 -6.51 25.01 -47.54
C PRO A 544 -6.19 26.52 -47.46
N TYR A 545 -4.89 26.81 -47.13
CA TYR A 545 -4.42 28.19 -47.19
C TYR A 545 -4.63 28.71 -48.61
N ARG A 546 -5.49 29.73 -48.80
CA ARG A 546 -5.52 30.51 -50.04
C ARG A 546 -4.33 31.45 -49.99
N ALA A 547 -3.27 31.18 -50.77
CA ALA A 547 -2.28 32.21 -51.04
C ALA A 547 -3.01 33.45 -51.60
N ARG A 548 -2.88 34.57 -50.93
CA ARG A 548 -3.37 35.87 -51.42
C ARG A 548 -2.42 36.33 -52.53
#